data_88080d882c0f924cb2dabc1e2a07f60e
#
_entry.id   88080d882c0f924cb2dabc1e2a07f60e
#
_cell.length_a   1.000
_cell.length_b   1.000
_cell.length_c   1.000
_cell.angle_alpha   90.00
_cell.angle_beta   90.00
_cell.angle_gamma   90.00
#
_symmetry.space_group_name_H-M   'P 1'
#
loop_
_entity.id
_entity.type
_entity.pdbx_description
1 polymer ?
#
loop_
_entity_poly.entity_id
_entity_poly.type
_entity_poly.pdbx_seq_one_letter_code
_entity_poly.pdbx_strand_id
1 'polypeptide(L)'
;MIRILLLLRSSSGALDRVFRVFVPVLALGLLNGCSSLGYYGQLASGQLQLLGAREPVPEVIANPATDPALRQHLQRSQQARVFASEHLKLPDNRSYRVYADIGRPYVVWNVFATPEFSLDPRTHCFPIAGCVAYRGYYSQSGARGAAALLKLEGQDVYVGGVEAYSTLGWFDDPILNSMLGWGDERLATVIFHELAHQRFYVKDDTAFNESFATFVEQEGTRQWRAARGLPVQAVDGSRQRDQFVALVLACRERLKALYAQPLAATAMRAAKQAEFERLRAEYRQLRDGEWGGVGRFDAWINGPMNNAKLLPFGLYDQWVPAFAGLFAEAGGDWQKFYRRVEEVGPLRTQGRRQLLKSIAGKPAPTGF
;
A
#
# COMPACT_ATOMS: atom_id res chain seq x y z
N MET A 1 -8.91 -46.49 -63.03
CA MET A 1 -8.26 -46.40 -61.70
C MET A 1 -7.18 -45.27 -61.59
N ILE A 2 -7.33 -44.10 -62.26
CA ILE A 2 -6.29 -43.02 -62.30
C ILE A 2 -6.84 -41.64 -61.89
N ARG A 3 -8.09 -41.56 -61.48
CA ARG A 3 -8.73 -40.26 -61.10
C ARG A 3 -8.88 -40.00 -59.60
N ILE A 4 -8.48 -40.90 -58.70
CA ILE A 4 -8.64 -40.76 -57.24
C ILE A 4 -7.32 -40.30 -56.57
N LEU A 5 -6.15 -40.39 -57.25
CA LEU A 5 -4.87 -39.96 -56.63
C LEU A 5 -4.55 -38.46 -56.74
N LEU A 6 -5.30 -37.66 -57.48
CA LEU A 6 -5.06 -36.23 -57.67
C LEU A 6 -5.85 -35.34 -56.70
N LEU A 7 -6.79 -35.85 -55.92
CA LEU A 7 -7.56 -35.09 -54.91
C LEU A 7 -6.94 -35.10 -53.51
N LEU A 8 -5.97 -35.97 -53.22
CA LEU A 8 -5.30 -36.04 -51.92
C LEU A 8 -4.03 -35.16 -51.82
N ARG A 9 -3.60 -34.55 -52.92
CA ARG A 9 -2.41 -33.69 -52.94
C ARG A 9 -2.71 -32.21 -52.72
N SER A 10 -3.97 -31.79 -52.74
CA SER A 10 -4.36 -30.38 -52.58
C SER A 10 -4.74 -30.00 -51.15
N SER A 11 -4.94 -30.97 -50.24
CA SER A 11 -5.32 -30.70 -48.86
C SER A 11 -4.11 -30.54 -47.88
N SER A 12 -2.92 -31.01 -48.26
CA SER A 12 -1.71 -30.90 -47.41
C SER A 12 -1.19 -29.47 -47.26
N GLY A 13 -1.35 -28.63 -48.29
CA GLY A 13 -0.87 -27.25 -48.28
C GLY A 13 -1.71 -26.30 -47.44
N ALA A 14 -2.98 -26.59 -47.24
CA ALA A 14 -3.89 -25.80 -46.41
C ALA A 14 -3.70 -26.14 -44.93
N LEU A 15 -3.58 -27.42 -44.59
CA LEU A 15 -3.28 -27.88 -43.22
C LEU A 15 -1.88 -27.39 -42.76
N ASP A 16 -0.89 -27.41 -43.64
CA ASP A 16 0.46 -26.97 -43.31
C ASP A 16 0.52 -25.45 -43.07
N ARG A 17 -0.23 -24.65 -43.81
CA ARG A 17 -0.38 -23.21 -43.54
C ARG A 17 -1.12 -22.90 -42.22
N VAL A 18 -2.18 -23.65 -41.94
CA VAL A 18 -2.91 -23.50 -40.66
C VAL A 18 -1.99 -23.89 -39.50
N PHE A 19 -1.21 -24.97 -39.60
CA PHE A 19 -0.26 -25.39 -38.58
C PHE A 19 0.86 -24.38 -38.37
N ARG A 20 1.42 -23.79 -39.42
CA ARG A 20 2.51 -22.79 -39.38
C ARG A 20 2.06 -21.45 -38.76
N VAL A 21 0.79 -21.12 -38.83
CA VAL A 21 0.26 -19.88 -38.23
C VAL A 21 -0.33 -20.13 -36.83
N PHE A 22 -1.04 -21.23 -36.65
CA PHE A 22 -1.69 -21.55 -35.38
C PHE A 22 -0.72 -21.99 -34.28
N VAL A 23 0.32 -22.74 -34.59
CA VAL A 23 1.30 -23.20 -33.62
C VAL A 23 2.10 -22.04 -33.01
N PRO A 24 2.65 -21.05 -33.75
CA PRO A 24 3.34 -19.92 -33.14
C PRO A 24 2.37 -18.98 -32.40
N VAL A 25 1.13 -18.80 -32.86
CA VAL A 25 0.10 -17.99 -32.16
C VAL A 25 -0.31 -18.66 -30.84
N LEU A 26 -0.48 -19.98 -30.85
CA LEU A 26 -0.77 -20.75 -29.64
C LEU A 26 0.44 -20.75 -28.68
N ALA A 27 1.65 -20.87 -29.20
CA ALA A 27 2.89 -20.79 -28.42
C ALA A 27 3.12 -19.39 -27.80
N LEU A 28 2.85 -18.31 -28.55
CA LEU A 28 2.86 -16.94 -28.02
C LEU A 28 1.76 -16.72 -26.96
N GLY A 29 0.58 -17.29 -27.13
CA GLY A 29 -0.51 -17.26 -26.15
C GLY A 29 -0.14 -18.00 -24.87
N LEU A 30 0.54 -19.13 -24.95
CA LEU A 30 1.01 -19.91 -23.80
C LEU A 30 2.14 -19.20 -23.03
N LEU A 31 3.04 -18.49 -23.72
CA LEU A 31 4.11 -17.75 -23.06
C LEU A 31 3.62 -16.57 -22.21
N ASN A 32 2.59 -15.86 -22.67
CA ASN A 32 1.93 -14.82 -21.87
C ASN A 32 1.09 -15.40 -20.71
N GLY A 33 0.52 -16.58 -20.88
CA GLY A 33 -0.20 -17.31 -19.83
C GLY A 33 0.68 -17.79 -18.69
N CYS A 34 1.92 -18.25 -18.99
CA CYS A 34 2.86 -18.77 -17.99
C CYS A 34 3.29 -17.73 -16.95
N SER A 35 3.50 -16.47 -17.34
CA SER A 35 3.89 -15.41 -16.41
C SER A 35 2.77 -15.04 -15.42
N SER A 36 1.53 -15.04 -15.89
CA SER A 36 0.35 -14.80 -15.04
C SER A 36 0.07 -15.97 -14.11
N LEU A 37 0.20 -17.21 -14.62
CA LEU A 37 0.00 -18.41 -13.81
C LEU A 37 1.04 -18.51 -12.69
N GLY A 38 2.31 -18.26 -12.99
CA GLY A 38 3.39 -18.23 -12.01
C GLY A 38 3.17 -17.15 -10.95
N TYR A 39 2.66 -15.97 -11.36
CA TYR A 39 2.34 -14.90 -10.43
C TYR A 39 1.19 -15.28 -9.48
N TYR A 40 0.05 -15.79 -9.98
CA TYR A 40 -1.04 -16.21 -9.12
C TYR A 40 -0.68 -17.45 -8.28
N GLY A 41 0.17 -18.33 -8.80
CA GLY A 41 0.71 -19.47 -8.05
C GLY A 41 1.50 -19.04 -6.81
N GLN A 42 2.39 -18.03 -6.94
CA GLN A 42 3.14 -17.51 -5.79
C GLN A 42 2.22 -16.76 -4.80
N LEU A 43 1.17 -16.08 -5.26
CA LEU A 43 0.18 -15.47 -4.38
C LEU A 43 -0.56 -16.53 -3.57
N ALA A 44 -1.07 -17.58 -4.22
CA ALA A 44 -1.78 -18.67 -3.56
C ALA A 44 -0.87 -19.41 -2.56
N SER A 45 0.36 -19.77 -2.97
CA SER A 45 1.32 -20.45 -2.09
C SER A 45 1.71 -19.60 -0.89
N GLY A 46 2.01 -18.31 -1.09
CA GLY A 46 2.36 -17.39 0.00
C GLY A 46 1.21 -17.18 0.97
N GLN A 47 -0.02 -17.05 0.46
CA GLN A 47 -1.21 -16.93 1.30
C GLN A 47 -1.46 -18.22 2.10
N LEU A 48 -1.34 -19.40 1.48
CA LEU A 48 -1.51 -20.68 2.18
C LEU A 48 -0.46 -20.88 3.29
N GLN A 49 0.80 -20.50 3.04
CA GLN A 49 1.85 -20.53 4.07
C GLN A 49 1.49 -19.62 5.24
N LEU A 50 1.02 -18.39 4.98
CA LEU A 50 0.59 -17.47 6.02
C LEU A 50 -0.60 -18.03 6.82
N LEU A 51 -1.60 -18.59 6.13
CA LEU A 51 -2.76 -19.19 6.78
C LEU A 51 -2.39 -20.39 7.65
N GLY A 52 -1.42 -21.20 7.21
CA GLY A 52 -0.91 -22.38 7.95
C GLY A 52 -0.05 -22.02 9.16
N ALA A 53 0.55 -20.82 9.20
CA ALA A 53 1.38 -20.36 10.33
C ALA A 53 0.56 -19.66 11.43
N ARG A 54 -0.76 -19.55 11.30
CA ARG A 54 -1.59 -18.82 12.27
C ARG A 54 -1.87 -19.66 13.52
N GLU A 55 -1.68 -19.01 14.67
CA GLU A 55 -2.02 -19.56 15.99
C GLU A 55 -2.99 -18.59 16.71
N PRO A 56 -4.01 -19.07 17.44
CA PRO A 56 -4.87 -18.20 18.24
C PRO A 56 -4.03 -17.42 19.28
N VAL A 57 -4.19 -16.09 19.33
CA VAL A 57 -3.42 -15.25 20.25
C VAL A 57 -3.57 -15.68 21.72
N PRO A 58 -4.76 -16.09 22.22
CA PRO A 58 -4.89 -16.59 23.60
C PRO A 58 -4.02 -17.82 23.90
N GLU A 59 -3.86 -18.73 22.91
CA GLU A 59 -3.03 -19.92 23.06
C GLU A 59 -1.54 -19.57 23.12
N VAL A 60 -1.09 -18.65 22.24
CA VAL A 60 0.29 -18.14 22.27
C VAL A 60 0.58 -17.44 23.60
N ILE A 61 -0.34 -16.63 24.12
CA ILE A 61 -0.20 -15.94 25.41
C ILE A 61 -0.12 -16.96 26.58
N ALA A 62 -0.92 -18.02 26.54
CA ALA A 62 -0.99 -19.03 27.59
C ALA A 62 0.20 -20.00 27.59
N ASN A 63 0.92 -20.14 26.49
CA ASN A 63 2.04 -21.05 26.34
C ASN A 63 3.23 -20.59 27.22
N PRO A 64 3.70 -21.39 28.20
CA PRO A 64 4.81 -21.01 29.06
C PRO A 64 6.12 -20.76 28.33
N ALA A 65 6.30 -21.38 27.14
CA ALA A 65 7.51 -21.25 26.34
C ALA A 65 7.52 -19.97 25.50
N THR A 66 6.41 -19.22 25.41
CA THR A 66 6.34 -17.95 24.68
C THR A 66 7.24 -16.91 25.33
N ASP A 67 8.06 -16.27 24.51
CA ASP A 67 8.92 -15.16 24.93
C ASP A 67 8.09 -14.09 25.67
N PRO A 68 8.57 -13.59 26.84
CA PRO A 68 7.82 -12.63 27.64
C PRO A 68 7.50 -11.33 26.91
N ALA A 69 8.39 -10.82 26.03
CA ALA A 69 8.15 -9.61 25.26
C ALA A 69 7.06 -9.85 24.20
N LEU A 70 7.11 -10.98 23.49
CA LEU A 70 6.06 -11.39 22.56
C LEU A 70 4.70 -11.48 23.25
N ARG A 71 4.67 -12.14 24.43
CA ARG A 71 3.44 -12.26 25.23
C ARG A 71 2.86 -10.89 25.57
N GLN A 72 3.70 -9.96 26.02
CA GLN A 72 3.28 -8.59 26.36
C GLN A 72 2.75 -7.85 25.13
N HIS A 73 3.43 -7.89 23.98
CA HIS A 73 2.98 -7.28 22.74
C HIS A 73 1.61 -7.82 22.30
N LEU A 74 1.43 -9.14 22.36
CA LEU A 74 0.15 -9.77 22.02
C LEU A 74 -0.96 -9.38 22.98
N GLN A 75 -0.71 -9.30 24.28
CA GLN A 75 -1.69 -8.79 25.26
C GLN A 75 -2.13 -7.36 24.96
N ARG A 76 -1.15 -6.47 24.66
CA ARG A 76 -1.43 -5.07 24.26
C ARG A 76 -2.21 -4.96 22.97
N SER A 77 -1.88 -5.79 21.98
CA SER A 77 -2.60 -5.83 20.72
C SER A 77 -4.07 -6.22 20.90
N GLN A 78 -4.37 -7.18 21.81
CA GLN A 78 -5.76 -7.56 22.09
C GLN A 78 -6.53 -6.45 22.82
N GLN A 79 -5.88 -5.68 23.70
CA GLN A 79 -6.49 -4.49 24.30
C GLN A 79 -6.84 -3.44 23.23
N ALA A 80 -5.93 -3.19 22.29
CA ALA A 80 -6.18 -2.30 21.15
C ALA A 80 -7.32 -2.83 20.26
N ARG A 81 -7.35 -4.16 20.02
CA ARG A 81 -8.38 -4.81 19.22
C ARG A 81 -9.80 -4.66 19.82
N VAL A 82 -9.91 -4.80 21.14
CA VAL A 82 -11.17 -4.56 21.87
C VAL A 82 -11.56 -3.09 21.77
N PHE A 83 -10.62 -2.17 22.02
CA PHE A 83 -10.85 -0.74 21.90
C PHE A 83 -11.35 -0.34 20.49
N ALA A 84 -10.76 -0.93 19.44
CA ALA A 84 -11.18 -0.70 18.06
C ALA A 84 -12.68 -0.99 17.84
N SER A 85 -13.17 -2.10 18.37
CA SER A 85 -14.57 -2.49 18.21
C SER A 85 -15.51 -1.71 19.14
N GLU A 86 -15.15 -1.57 20.42
CA GLU A 86 -16.04 -0.97 21.42
C GLU A 86 -16.09 0.55 21.33
N HIS A 87 -14.95 1.21 21.09
CA HIS A 87 -14.87 2.67 21.09
C HIS A 87 -14.88 3.25 19.68
N LEU A 88 -14.05 2.73 18.75
CA LEU A 88 -13.96 3.25 17.39
C LEU A 88 -15.05 2.69 16.47
N LYS A 89 -15.87 1.74 16.91
CA LYS A 89 -16.93 1.10 16.12
C LYS A 89 -16.45 0.44 14.83
N LEU A 90 -15.20 -0.02 14.85
CA LEU A 90 -14.60 -0.83 13.79
C LEU A 90 -15.14 -2.28 13.84
N PRO A 91 -15.05 -3.07 12.74
CA PRO A 91 -15.61 -4.41 12.68
C PRO A 91 -15.12 -5.32 13.81
N ASP A 92 -16.04 -6.00 14.49
CA ASP A 92 -15.72 -7.03 15.47
C ASP A 92 -15.72 -8.41 14.81
N ASN A 93 -14.60 -8.75 14.18
CA ASN A 93 -14.35 -10.02 13.50
C ASN A 93 -13.10 -10.70 14.06
N ARG A 94 -12.62 -11.75 13.38
CA ARG A 94 -11.47 -12.54 13.84
C ARG A 94 -10.11 -11.98 13.41
N SER A 95 -10.04 -10.93 12.58
CA SER A 95 -8.79 -10.27 12.20
C SER A 95 -8.07 -9.72 13.42
N TYR A 96 -6.76 -9.92 13.46
CA TYR A 96 -5.84 -9.54 14.56
C TYR A 96 -6.11 -10.26 15.90
N ARG A 97 -6.81 -11.39 15.86
CA ARG A 97 -7.00 -12.32 17.00
C ARG A 97 -6.17 -13.60 16.84
N VAL A 98 -5.41 -13.69 15.75
CA VAL A 98 -4.43 -14.76 15.49
C VAL A 98 -3.05 -14.14 15.28
N TYR A 99 -2.01 -14.90 15.63
CA TYR A 99 -0.60 -14.54 15.45
C TYR A 99 0.01 -15.45 14.39
N ALA A 100 0.95 -14.96 13.58
CA ALA A 100 1.75 -15.78 12.68
C ALA A 100 3.20 -15.31 12.65
N ASP A 101 4.12 -16.23 12.96
CA ASP A 101 5.53 -16.03 12.70
C ASP A 101 5.86 -16.48 11.28
N ILE A 102 6.23 -15.52 10.44
CA ILE A 102 6.60 -15.77 9.04
C ILE A 102 8.12 -15.91 8.84
N GLY A 103 8.92 -15.82 9.91
CA GLY A 103 10.38 -15.97 9.89
C GLY A 103 11.13 -14.96 9.02
N ARG A 104 10.51 -13.80 8.71
CA ARG A 104 11.08 -12.77 7.82
C ARG A 104 10.55 -11.38 8.17
N PRO A 105 11.29 -10.28 7.81
CA PRO A 105 10.93 -8.92 8.21
C PRO A 105 9.76 -8.32 7.42
N TYR A 106 9.36 -8.90 6.29
CA TYR A 106 8.26 -8.41 5.46
C TYR A 106 7.36 -9.55 5.01
N VAL A 107 6.06 -9.32 5.04
CA VAL A 107 5.07 -10.30 4.57
C VAL A 107 5.02 -10.34 3.04
N VAL A 108 5.15 -9.17 2.40
CA VAL A 108 5.11 -8.98 0.94
C VAL A 108 6.16 -7.95 0.53
N TRP A 109 6.65 -8.04 -0.69
CA TRP A 109 7.46 -7.01 -1.34
C TRP A 109 6.67 -6.42 -2.50
N ASN A 110 6.36 -5.12 -2.43
CA ASN A 110 5.67 -4.40 -3.49
C ASN A 110 6.67 -3.84 -4.50
N VAL A 111 6.42 -4.11 -5.78
CA VAL A 111 7.18 -3.58 -6.91
C VAL A 111 6.38 -2.44 -7.53
N PHE A 112 6.91 -1.23 -7.45
CA PHE A 112 6.39 -0.03 -8.08
C PHE A 112 7.20 0.26 -9.34
N ALA A 113 6.54 0.74 -10.39
CA ALA A 113 7.21 1.16 -11.62
C ALA A 113 6.55 2.39 -12.23
N THR A 114 7.35 3.24 -12.88
CA THR A 114 6.90 4.40 -13.67
C THR A 114 7.75 4.52 -14.92
N PRO A 115 7.26 5.17 -16.00
CA PRO A 115 8.14 5.63 -17.05
C PRO A 115 9.22 6.59 -16.52
N GLU A 116 10.37 6.66 -17.18
CA GLU A 116 11.52 7.45 -16.73
C GLU A 116 11.19 8.92 -16.47
N PHE A 117 10.30 9.52 -17.26
CA PHE A 117 9.88 10.93 -17.15
C PHE A 117 8.38 11.06 -16.88
N SER A 118 7.86 10.23 -15.96
CA SER A 118 6.48 10.33 -15.48
C SER A 118 6.42 9.96 -14.00
N LEU A 119 5.41 10.50 -13.30
CA LEU A 119 5.01 10.09 -11.96
C LEU A 119 3.76 9.23 -11.98
N ASP A 120 3.25 8.90 -13.17
CA ASP A 120 2.10 8.01 -13.31
C ASP A 120 2.57 6.56 -13.10
N PRO A 121 1.96 5.83 -12.16
CA PRO A 121 2.37 4.47 -11.89
C PRO A 121 1.96 3.52 -13.02
N ARG A 122 2.78 2.50 -13.27
CA ARG A 122 2.31 1.32 -14.00
C ARG A 122 1.29 0.60 -13.13
N THR A 123 0.03 0.62 -13.56
CA THR A 123 -1.08 0.01 -12.83
C THR A 123 -1.21 -1.48 -13.14
N HIS A 124 -1.67 -2.23 -12.14
CA HIS A 124 -1.98 -3.65 -12.23
C HIS A 124 -3.40 -3.86 -11.73
N CYS A 125 -4.26 -4.50 -12.56
CA CYS A 125 -5.66 -4.69 -12.22
C CYS A 125 -5.93 -6.12 -11.77
N PHE A 126 -6.63 -6.28 -10.65
CA PHE A 126 -6.99 -7.53 -10.03
C PHE A 126 -8.50 -7.63 -9.87
N PRO A 127 -9.09 -8.83 -9.92
CA PRO A 127 -10.56 -9.00 -9.87
C PRO A 127 -11.21 -8.41 -8.61
N ILE A 128 -10.56 -8.52 -7.45
CA ILE A 128 -11.08 -8.08 -6.15
C ILE A 128 -10.57 -6.67 -5.81
N ALA A 129 -9.26 -6.47 -5.79
CA ALA A 129 -8.64 -5.21 -5.36
C ALA A 129 -8.81 -4.05 -6.36
N GLY A 130 -9.26 -4.34 -7.60
CA GLY A 130 -9.27 -3.34 -8.67
C GLY A 130 -7.86 -3.04 -9.20
N CYS A 131 -7.64 -1.82 -9.70
CA CYS A 131 -6.38 -1.41 -10.28
C CYS A 131 -5.52 -0.69 -9.22
N VAL A 132 -4.31 -1.20 -8.97
CA VAL A 132 -3.37 -0.65 -7.99
C VAL A 132 -2.04 -0.27 -8.64
N ALA A 133 -1.29 0.60 -7.98
CA ALA A 133 -0.03 1.19 -8.47
C ALA A 133 1.20 0.27 -8.28
N TYR A 134 1.02 -0.96 -7.83
CA TYR A 134 2.11 -1.89 -7.51
C TYR A 134 1.73 -3.33 -7.76
N ARG A 135 2.72 -4.22 -7.71
CA ARG A 135 2.54 -5.67 -7.77
C ARG A 135 3.25 -6.33 -6.58
N GLY A 136 2.51 -7.09 -5.77
CA GLY A 136 3.02 -7.73 -4.56
C GLY A 136 3.62 -9.10 -4.82
N TYR A 137 4.70 -9.44 -4.08
CA TYR A 137 5.37 -10.73 -4.11
C TYR A 137 5.63 -11.24 -2.71
N TYR A 138 5.34 -12.50 -2.44
CA TYR A 138 5.64 -13.14 -1.16
C TYR A 138 7.13 -13.49 -0.98
N SER A 139 7.95 -13.37 -2.04
CA SER A 139 9.39 -13.56 -1.95
C SER A 139 10.17 -12.34 -2.45
N GLN A 140 11.26 -12.01 -1.77
CA GLN A 140 12.14 -10.91 -2.18
C GLN A 140 12.81 -11.19 -3.53
N SER A 141 13.19 -12.44 -3.79
CA SER A 141 13.79 -12.85 -5.07
C SER A 141 12.82 -12.67 -6.23
N GLY A 142 11.54 -13.05 -6.07
CA GLY A 142 10.50 -12.83 -7.06
C GLY A 142 10.27 -11.34 -7.35
N ALA A 143 10.23 -10.51 -6.31
CA ALA A 143 10.11 -9.05 -6.45
C ALA A 143 11.31 -8.45 -7.19
N ARG A 144 12.54 -8.86 -6.83
CA ARG A 144 13.77 -8.40 -7.49
C ARG A 144 13.85 -8.85 -8.95
N GLY A 145 13.43 -10.07 -9.25
CA GLY A 145 13.35 -10.58 -10.63
C GLY A 145 12.38 -9.75 -11.49
N ALA A 146 11.18 -9.49 -10.99
CA ALA A 146 10.21 -8.64 -11.66
C ALA A 146 10.72 -7.20 -11.83
N ALA A 147 11.37 -6.64 -10.81
CA ALA A 147 11.97 -5.32 -10.86
C ALA A 147 13.09 -5.23 -11.92
N ALA A 148 13.91 -6.28 -12.06
CA ALA A 148 14.96 -6.32 -13.08
C ALA A 148 14.39 -6.29 -14.50
N LEU A 149 13.33 -7.03 -14.78
CA LEU A 149 12.65 -7.01 -16.09
C LEU A 149 12.10 -5.61 -16.41
N LEU A 150 11.44 -4.95 -15.45
CA LEU A 150 10.92 -3.60 -15.64
C LEU A 150 12.03 -2.56 -15.88
N LYS A 151 13.20 -2.72 -15.23
CA LYS A 151 14.36 -1.87 -15.50
C LYS A 151 14.91 -2.06 -16.92
N LEU A 152 14.90 -3.29 -17.45
CA LEU A 152 15.27 -3.55 -18.85
C LEU A 152 14.30 -2.91 -19.85
N GLU A 153 13.03 -2.70 -19.45
CA GLU A 153 12.04 -1.93 -20.20
C GLU A 153 12.24 -0.39 -20.07
N GLY A 154 13.29 0.09 -19.40
CA GLY A 154 13.56 1.51 -19.19
C GLY A 154 12.69 2.19 -18.13
N GLN A 155 12.05 1.41 -17.25
CA GLN A 155 11.23 1.96 -16.18
C GLN A 155 12.08 2.36 -14.96
N ASP A 156 11.68 3.41 -14.27
CA ASP A 156 12.06 3.64 -12.88
C ASP A 156 11.35 2.59 -12.02
N VAL A 157 12.08 1.91 -11.14
CA VAL A 157 11.53 0.81 -10.34
C VAL A 157 11.96 0.93 -8.89
N TYR A 158 11.01 0.71 -7.98
CA TYR A 158 11.24 0.63 -6.54
C TYR A 158 10.63 -0.66 -5.97
N VAL A 159 11.38 -1.33 -5.10
CA VAL A 159 10.91 -2.50 -4.34
C VAL A 159 10.84 -2.11 -2.88
N GLY A 160 9.63 -2.05 -2.34
CA GLY A 160 9.36 -1.77 -0.93
C GLY A 160 8.89 -3.01 -0.18
N GLY A 161 9.48 -3.27 1.00
CA GLY A 161 8.98 -4.29 1.92
C GLY A 161 7.70 -3.81 2.61
N VAL A 162 6.75 -4.70 2.81
CA VAL A 162 5.49 -4.47 3.51
C VAL A 162 5.47 -5.34 4.76
N GLU A 163 5.40 -4.72 5.91
CA GLU A 163 5.47 -5.39 7.21
C GLU A 163 4.11 -5.94 7.66
N ALA A 164 3.02 -5.31 7.21
CA ALA A 164 1.64 -5.74 7.43
C ALA A 164 0.82 -5.59 6.15
N TYR A 165 -0.22 -6.40 5.98
CA TYR A 165 -1.20 -6.21 4.93
C TYR A 165 -2.55 -6.75 5.36
N SER A 166 -3.60 -6.23 4.75
CA SER A 166 -4.97 -6.68 4.99
C SER A 166 -5.53 -7.39 3.77
N THR A 167 -6.33 -8.40 4.03
CA THR A 167 -7.14 -9.08 3.00
C THR A 167 -8.54 -8.47 2.88
N LEU A 168 -8.75 -7.27 3.40
CA LEU A 168 -10.05 -6.60 3.48
C LEU A 168 -11.12 -7.44 4.21
N GLY A 169 -10.69 -8.30 5.16
CA GLY A 169 -11.57 -9.17 5.93
C GLY A 169 -12.00 -10.46 5.22
N TRP A 170 -11.45 -10.77 4.04
CA TRP A 170 -11.69 -12.05 3.37
C TRP A 170 -11.10 -13.24 4.15
N PHE A 171 -10.05 -13.00 4.89
CA PHE A 171 -9.44 -13.97 5.81
C PHE A 171 -9.26 -13.30 7.18
N ASP A 172 -9.05 -14.11 8.22
CA ASP A 172 -8.67 -13.63 9.55
C ASP A 172 -7.21 -13.15 9.49
N ASP A 173 -7.00 -11.86 9.24
CA ASP A 173 -5.67 -11.28 9.09
C ASP A 173 -4.89 -11.40 10.42
N PRO A 174 -3.66 -11.96 10.42
CA PRO A 174 -2.89 -12.18 11.65
C PRO A 174 -2.11 -10.93 12.09
N ILE A 175 -1.77 -10.90 13.37
CA ILE A 175 -0.62 -10.14 13.86
C ILE A 175 0.63 -10.90 13.41
N LEU A 176 1.55 -10.21 12.74
CA LEU A 176 2.78 -10.80 12.22
C LEU A 176 3.98 -10.49 13.11
N ASN A 177 4.96 -11.40 13.16
CA ASN A 177 6.24 -11.11 13.80
C ASN A 177 6.92 -9.86 13.23
N SER A 178 6.75 -9.54 11.95
CA SER A 178 7.25 -8.33 11.29
C SER A 178 6.70 -7.03 11.89
N MET A 179 5.53 -7.06 12.54
CA MET A 179 4.87 -5.90 13.16
C MET A 179 5.35 -5.64 14.59
N LEU A 180 5.98 -6.62 15.26
CA LEU A 180 6.27 -6.55 16.69
C LEU A 180 7.42 -5.57 17.03
N GLY A 181 8.33 -5.32 16.09
CA GLY A 181 9.42 -4.36 16.25
C GLY A 181 9.00 -2.90 16.34
N TRP A 182 7.73 -2.58 16.11
CA TRP A 182 7.23 -1.19 16.08
C TRP A 182 6.87 -0.61 17.44
N GLY A 183 6.75 -1.46 18.46
CA GLY A 183 6.18 -1.10 19.76
C GLY A 183 4.64 -1.12 19.77
N ASP A 184 4.07 -1.16 20.98
CA ASP A 184 2.64 -1.40 21.20
C ASP A 184 1.72 -0.36 20.56
N GLU A 185 2.15 0.90 20.57
CA GLU A 185 1.34 1.99 20.02
C GLU A 185 1.25 1.93 18.48
N ARG A 186 2.38 1.69 17.82
CA ARG A 186 2.38 1.55 16.35
C ARG A 186 1.61 0.31 15.93
N LEU A 187 1.69 -0.77 16.69
CA LEU A 187 0.90 -1.97 16.43
C LEU A 187 -0.61 -1.68 16.53
N ALA A 188 -1.07 -0.96 17.57
CA ALA A 188 -2.45 -0.54 17.70
C ALA A 188 -2.89 0.34 16.52
N THR A 189 -2.06 1.32 16.14
CA THR A 189 -2.28 2.22 15.00
C THR A 189 -2.54 1.45 13.71
N VAL A 190 -1.69 0.45 13.40
CA VAL A 190 -1.85 -0.39 12.20
C VAL A 190 -3.12 -1.24 12.27
N ILE A 191 -3.46 -1.79 13.44
CA ILE A 191 -4.71 -2.53 13.62
C ILE A 191 -5.93 -1.64 13.30
N PHE A 192 -5.93 -0.38 13.75
CA PHE A 192 -7.01 0.56 13.46
C PHE A 192 -7.10 0.88 11.97
N HIS A 193 -5.95 1.12 11.32
CA HIS A 193 -5.85 1.37 9.88
C HIS A 193 -6.46 0.23 9.06
N GLU A 194 -6.01 -0.99 9.30
CA GLU A 194 -6.43 -2.15 8.53
C GLU A 194 -7.91 -2.53 8.79
N LEU A 195 -8.38 -2.35 10.02
CA LEU A 195 -9.80 -2.52 10.33
C LEU A 195 -10.68 -1.44 9.69
N ALA A 196 -10.15 -0.23 9.47
CA ALA A 196 -10.88 0.81 8.73
C ALA A 196 -11.11 0.39 7.28
N HIS A 197 -10.13 -0.22 6.61
CA HIS A 197 -10.32 -0.79 5.27
C HIS A 197 -11.40 -1.89 5.24
N GLN A 198 -11.55 -2.66 6.31
CA GLN A 198 -12.61 -3.66 6.43
C GLN A 198 -13.98 -3.02 6.73
N ARG A 199 -13.99 -1.82 7.33
CA ARG A 199 -15.23 -1.08 7.62
C ARG A 199 -15.82 -0.44 6.38
N PHE A 200 -14.97 0.13 5.52
CA PHE A 200 -15.40 0.75 4.27
C PHE A 200 -14.27 0.78 3.24
N TYR A 201 -14.58 0.43 1.99
CA TYR A 201 -13.64 0.41 0.89
C TYR A 201 -14.32 0.80 -0.42
N VAL A 202 -13.72 1.71 -1.17
CA VAL A 202 -14.16 2.14 -2.50
C VAL A 202 -13.25 1.53 -3.55
N LYS A 203 -13.80 0.69 -4.41
CA LYS A 203 -13.04 0.07 -5.51
C LYS A 203 -12.43 1.16 -6.41
N ASP A 204 -11.18 0.95 -6.83
CA ASP A 204 -10.44 1.82 -7.77
C ASP A 204 -10.16 3.25 -7.26
N ASP A 205 -10.26 3.52 -5.95
CA ASP A 205 -9.88 4.81 -5.38
C ASP A 205 -8.96 4.64 -4.17
N THR A 206 -7.71 4.28 -4.44
CA THR A 206 -6.67 4.08 -3.40
C THR A 206 -6.49 5.33 -2.54
N ALA A 207 -6.44 6.54 -3.13
CA ALA A 207 -6.25 7.77 -2.38
C ALA A 207 -7.38 8.03 -1.36
N PHE A 208 -8.62 7.71 -1.70
CA PHE A 208 -9.76 7.78 -0.78
C PHE A 208 -9.59 6.77 0.36
N ASN A 209 -9.35 5.50 0.02
CA ASN A 209 -9.28 4.40 0.98
C ASN A 209 -8.15 4.59 1.99
N GLU A 210 -6.96 4.95 1.51
CA GLU A 210 -5.80 5.17 2.37
C GLU A 210 -5.97 6.41 3.26
N SER A 211 -6.49 7.52 2.71
CA SER A 211 -6.75 8.71 3.53
C SER A 211 -7.83 8.49 4.58
N PHE A 212 -8.86 7.68 4.26
CA PHE A 212 -9.88 7.28 5.23
C PHE A 212 -9.26 6.45 6.37
N ALA A 213 -8.49 5.42 6.03
CA ALA A 213 -7.85 4.56 7.01
C ALA A 213 -6.81 5.35 7.84
N THR A 214 -6.04 6.24 7.21
CA THR A 214 -5.08 7.13 7.90
C THR A 214 -5.78 8.07 8.89
N PHE A 215 -6.93 8.63 8.53
CA PHE A 215 -7.71 9.43 9.48
C PHE A 215 -8.17 8.60 10.67
N VAL A 216 -8.75 7.41 10.44
CA VAL A 216 -9.21 6.51 11.51
C VAL A 216 -8.06 6.06 12.41
N GLU A 217 -6.91 5.76 11.82
CA GLU A 217 -5.66 5.43 12.52
C GLU A 217 -5.23 6.57 13.45
N GLN A 218 -5.17 7.81 12.94
CA GLN A 218 -4.69 8.98 13.70
C GLN A 218 -5.63 9.32 14.85
N GLU A 219 -6.91 9.49 14.57
CA GLU A 219 -7.92 9.84 15.59
C GLU A 219 -8.15 8.69 16.58
N GLY A 220 -8.16 7.43 16.08
CA GLY A 220 -8.26 6.25 16.93
C GLY A 220 -7.08 6.12 17.88
N THR A 221 -5.85 6.38 17.41
CA THR A 221 -4.64 6.38 18.26
C THR A 221 -4.70 7.50 19.29
N ARG A 222 -5.16 8.69 18.91
CA ARG A 222 -5.37 9.81 19.84
C ARG A 222 -6.32 9.42 20.98
N GLN A 223 -7.48 8.83 20.65
CA GLN A 223 -8.47 8.37 21.64
C GLN A 223 -7.93 7.19 22.48
N TRP A 224 -7.21 6.26 21.87
CA TRP A 224 -6.55 5.15 22.58
C TRP A 224 -5.53 5.63 23.62
N ARG A 225 -4.74 6.66 23.30
CA ARG A 225 -3.82 7.30 24.26
C ARG A 225 -4.58 7.95 25.40
N ALA A 226 -5.62 8.74 25.10
CA ALA A 226 -6.46 9.38 26.09
C ALA A 226 -7.10 8.37 27.06
N ALA A 227 -7.65 7.27 26.54
CA ALA A 227 -8.24 6.19 27.36
C ALA A 227 -7.23 5.52 28.31
N ARG A 228 -5.93 5.58 27.98
CA ARG A 228 -4.83 5.05 28.80
C ARG A 228 -4.17 6.09 29.70
N GLY A 229 -4.69 7.31 29.76
CA GLY A 229 -4.11 8.41 30.54
C GLY A 229 -2.74 8.87 30.00
N LEU A 230 -2.42 8.58 28.74
CA LEU A 230 -1.18 9.01 28.09
C LEU A 230 -1.37 10.40 27.48
N PRO A 231 -0.28 11.22 27.40
CA PRO A 231 -0.35 12.52 26.76
C PRO A 231 -0.90 12.41 25.33
N VAL A 232 -1.90 13.23 25.00
CA VAL A 232 -2.56 13.23 23.68
C VAL A 232 -1.71 13.93 22.61
N GLN A 233 -0.53 14.47 22.97
CA GLN A 233 0.39 15.10 22.03
C GLN A 233 0.74 14.15 20.90
N ALA A 234 1.00 14.73 19.72
CA ALA A 234 1.42 13.98 18.53
C ALA A 234 2.47 12.91 18.90
N VAL A 235 2.25 11.69 18.43
CA VAL A 235 3.21 10.58 18.58
C VAL A 235 4.59 11.12 18.23
N ASP A 236 5.56 10.88 19.10
CA ASP A 236 6.93 11.32 18.88
C ASP A 236 7.39 10.90 17.48
N GLY A 237 7.61 11.87 16.59
CA GLY A 237 7.90 11.64 15.17
C GLY A 237 6.73 11.71 14.18
N SER A 238 5.46 11.92 14.58
CA SER A 238 4.38 12.16 13.63
C SER A 238 4.59 13.46 12.87
N ARG A 239 4.93 14.55 13.56
CA ARG A 239 5.30 15.83 12.95
C ARG A 239 6.46 15.69 11.97
N GLN A 240 7.51 14.93 12.34
CA GLN A 240 8.64 14.67 11.45
C GLN A 240 8.22 13.90 10.21
N ARG A 241 7.32 12.90 10.37
CA ARG A 241 6.75 12.16 9.25
C ARG A 241 5.97 13.08 8.31
N ASP A 242 5.09 13.92 8.85
CA ASP A 242 4.26 14.82 8.06
C ASP A 242 5.11 15.85 7.30
N GLN A 243 6.13 16.41 7.94
CA GLN A 243 7.09 17.29 7.30
C GLN A 243 7.88 16.57 6.20
N PHE A 244 8.32 15.34 6.43
CA PHE A 244 9.00 14.54 5.43
C PHE A 244 8.08 14.20 4.24
N VAL A 245 6.84 13.80 4.48
CA VAL A 245 5.84 13.58 3.44
C VAL A 245 5.63 14.86 2.62
N ALA A 246 5.51 16.01 3.25
CA ALA A 246 5.36 17.30 2.57
C ALA A 246 6.55 17.60 1.64
N LEU A 247 7.79 17.34 2.07
CA LEU A 247 8.99 17.50 1.22
C LEU A 247 8.93 16.58 -0.01
N VAL A 248 8.57 15.32 0.18
CA VAL A 248 8.47 14.35 -0.93
C VAL A 248 7.37 14.76 -1.91
N LEU A 249 6.22 15.22 -1.42
CA LEU A 249 5.11 15.71 -2.26
C LEU A 249 5.49 16.96 -3.03
N ALA A 250 6.19 17.91 -2.40
CA ALA A 250 6.71 19.10 -3.08
C ALA A 250 7.70 18.73 -4.21
N CYS A 251 8.59 17.75 -3.97
CA CYS A 251 9.47 17.21 -5.01
C CYS A 251 8.67 16.58 -6.16
N ARG A 252 7.61 15.84 -5.88
CA ARG A 252 6.73 15.26 -6.92
C ARG A 252 6.09 16.33 -7.80
N GLU A 253 5.57 17.40 -7.21
CA GLU A 253 4.97 18.49 -7.99
C GLU A 253 6.01 19.19 -8.87
N ARG A 254 7.24 19.41 -8.37
CA ARG A 254 8.34 19.99 -9.17
C ARG A 254 8.75 19.05 -10.32
N LEU A 255 8.87 17.76 -10.08
CA LEU A 255 9.15 16.76 -11.12
C LEU A 255 8.03 16.70 -12.18
N LYS A 256 6.77 16.79 -11.76
CA LYS A 256 5.63 16.85 -12.68
C LYS A 256 5.69 18.07 -13.59
N ALA A 257 5.99 19.23 -13.02
CA ALA A 257 6.19 20.47 -13.80
C ALA A 257 7.42 20.38 -14.72
N LEU A 258 8.51 19.74 -14.26
CA LEU A 258 9.71 19.51 -15.08
C LEU A 258 9.39 18.62 -16.28
N TYR A 259 8.68 17.50 -16.11
CA TYR A 259 8.37 16.57 -17.19
C TYR A 259 7.38 17.11 -18.23
N ALA A 260 6.69 18.19 -17.92
CA ALA A 260 5.86 18.93 -18.89
C ALA A 260 6.68 19.86 -19.82
N GLN A 261 7.98 20.05 -19.55
CA GLN A 261 8.84 20.91 -20.37
C GLN A 261 9.38 20.18 -21.60
N PRO A 262 9.53 20.85 -22.75
CA PRO A 262 10.05 20.26 -23.98
C PRO A 262 11.58 20.16 -23.96
N LEU A 263 12.15 19.40 -23.01
CA LEU A 263 13.59 19.19 -22.87
C LEU A 263 14.04 17.92 -23.61
N ALA A 264 15.25 17.96 -24.17
CA ALA A 264 15.89 16.75 -24.66
C ALA A 264 16.15 15.75 -23.50
N ALA A 265 16.09 14.44 -23.79
CA ALA A 265 16.18 13.40 -22.77
C ALA A 265 17.40 13.52 -21.84
N THR A 266 18.57 13.92 -22.37
CA THR A 266 19.78 14.11 -21.56
C THR A 266 19.62 15.28 -20.58
N ALA A 267 19.08 16.41 -21.04
CA ALA A 267 18.81 17.58 -20.19
C ALA A 267 17.74 17.26 -19.15
N MET A 268 16.71 16.49 -19.53
CA MET A 268 15.65 16.04 -18.63
C MET A 268 16.20 15.15 -17.50
N ARG A 269 17.12 14.21 -17.81
CA ARG A 269 17.79 13.37 -16.79
C ARG A 269 18.60 14.20 -15.82
N ALA A 270 19.38 15.17 -16.32
CA ALA A 270 20.17 16.05 -15.48
C ALA A 270 19.29 16.90 -14.54
N ALA A 271 18.19 17.46 -15.05
CA ALA A 271 17.24 18.24 -14.26
C ALA A 271 16.51 17.36 -13.23
N LYS A 272 16.10 16.15 -13.59
CA LYS A 272 15.51 15.15 -12.68
C LYS A 272 16.48 14.83 -11.52
N GLN A 273 17.75 14.59 -11.82
CA GLN A 273 18.76 14.33 -10.80
C GLN A 273 18.94 15.54 -9.87
N ALA A 274 18.94 16.77 -10.41
CA ALA A 274 19.03 18.00 -9.62
C ALA A 274 17.86 18.14 -8.64
N GLU A 275 16.63 17.76 -9.04
CA GLU A 275 15.47 17.78 -8.13
C GLU A 275 15.60 16.75 -7.00
N PHE A 276 16.20 15.57 -7.23
CA PHE A 276 16.46 14.60 -6.16
C PHE A 276 17.57 15.12 -5.20
N GLU A 277 18.60 15.76 -5.72
CA GLU A 277 19.62 16.38 -4.85
C GLU A 277 19.03 17.55 -4.04
N ARG A 278 18.14 18.33 -4.63
CA ARG A 278 17.37 19.35 -3.91
C ARG A 278 16.55 18.75 -2.77
N LEU A 279 15.81 17.66 -3.02
CA LEU A 279 15.06 16.96 -1.98
C LEU A 279 15.96 16.50 -0.83
N ARG A 280 17.17 15.97 -1.15
CA ARG A 280 18.17 15.60 -0.13
C ARG A 280 18.65 16.79 0.68
N ALA A 281 18.87 17.93 0.03
CA ALA A 281 19.31 19.16 0.70
C ALA A 281 18.21 19.72 1.63
N GLU A 282 16.96 19.78 1.15
CA GLU A 282 15.80 20.21 1.93
C GLU A 282 15.59 19.29 3.15
N TYR A 283 15.75 17.98 2.99
CA TYR A 283 15.70 17.03 4.10
C TYR A 283 16.79 17.25 5.14
N ARG A 284 18.05 17.43 4.70
CA ARG A 284 19.17 17.70 5.63
C ARG A 284 18.93 19.00 6.42
N GLN A 285 18.44 20.05 5.77
CA GLN A 285 18.11 21.31 6.45
C GLN A 285 17.05 21.09 7.54
N LEU A 286 16.01 20.33 7.25
CA LEU A 286 14.94 20.02 8.19
C LEU A 286 15.44 19.12 9.35
N ARG A 287 16.21 18.07 9.02
CA ARG A 287 16.81 17.14 9.99
C ARG A 287 17.75 17.87 10.97
N ASP A 288 18.69 18.65 10.44
CA ASP A 288 19.74 19.27 11.23
C ASP A 288 19.24 20.50 11.99
N GLY A 289 18.21 21.18 11.45
CA GLY A 289 17.55 22.32 12.09
C GLY A 289 16.45 21.90 13.05
N GLU A 290 15.25 21.68 12.52
CA GLU A 290 14.05 21.49 13.34
C GLU A 290 14.02 20.16 14.12
N TRP A 291 14.69 19.10 13.63
CA TRP A 291 14.67 17.77 14.25
C TRP A 291 15.89 17.50 15.13
N GLY A 292 16.78 18.50 15.30
CA GLY A 292 17.95 18.36 16.17
C GLY A 292 18.90 17.21 15.78
N GLY A 293 19.01 16.91 14.49
CA GLY A 293 19.90 15.86 13.97
C GLY A 293 19.29 14.44 13.96
N VAL A 294 18.01 14.28 14.30
CA VAL A 294 17.34 12.97 14.30
C VAL A 294 17.13 12.47 12.87
N GLY A 295 17.96 11.53 12.42
CA GLY A 295 17.99 10.97 11.05
C GLY A 295 16.98 9.88 10.75
N ARG A 296 15.72 10.06 11.14
CA ARG A 296 14.65 9.04 11.01
C ARG A 296 14.48 8.50 9.59
N PHE A 297 14.70 9.32 8.57
CA PHE A 297 14.54 8.97 7.15
C PHE A 297 15.86 8.90 6.39
N ASP A 298 17.01 8.92 7.08
CA ASP A 298 18.37 8.91 6.48
C ASP A 298 18.55 7.72 5.53
N ALA A 299 18.18 6.53 5.95
CA ALA A 299 18.30 5.32 5.14
C ALA A 299 17.46 5.40 3.84
N TRP A 300 16.28 6.02 3.92
CA TRP A 300 15.43 6.19 2.75
C TRP A 300 15.99 7.26 1.81
N ILE A 301 16.32 8.44 2.30
CA ILE A 301 16.72 9.59 1.47
C ILE A 301 18.10 9.40 0.83
N ASN A 302 19.05 8.74 1.53
CA ASN A 302 20.40 8.48 1.04
C ASN A 302 20.48 7.29 0.08
N GLY A 303 19.44 6.45 0.02
CA GLY A 303 19.36 5.37 -0.97
C GLY A 303 19.14 5.86 -2.41
N PRO A 304 19.19 4.95 -3.40
CA PRO A 304 18.91 5.29 -4.80
C PRO A 304 17.55 5.97 -4.95
N MET A 305 17.51 7.10 -5.68
CA MET A 305 16.30 7.87 -5.94
C MET A 305 15.83 7.70 -7.37
N ASN A 306 14.52 7.51 -7.55
CA ASN A 306 13.83 7.51 -8.83
C ASN A 306 12.35 7.83 -8.62
N ASN A 307 11.58 8.00 -9.70
CA ASN A 307 10.17 8.34 -9.63
C ASN A 307 9.33 7.30 -8.88
N ALA A 308 9.60 6.00 -9.11
CA ALA A 308 8.83 4.92 -8.52
C ALA A 308 8.96 4.88 -6.98
N LYS A 309 10.10 5.32 -6.44
CA LYS A 309 10.32 5.40 -4.99
C LYS A 309 9.44 6.45 -4.30
N LEU A 310 8.98 7.45 -5.06
CA LEU A 310 8.10 8.50 -4.56
C LEU A 310 6.61 8.09 -4.58
N LEU A 311 6.24 7.01 -5.28
CA LEU A 311 4.84 6.63 -5.48
C LEU A 311 4.07 6.34 -4.19
N PRO A 312 4.64 5.68 -3.17
CA PRO A 312 3.92 5.42 -1.93
C PRO A 312 3.43 6.70 -1.23
N PHE A 313 4.14 7.83 -1.44
CA PHE A 313 3.79 9.11 -0.84
C PHE A 313 2.67 9.81 -1.61
N GLY A 314 1.74 10.44 -0.89
CA GLY A 314 0.61 11.17 -1.48
C GLY A 314 -0.61 10.33 -1.80
N LEU A 315 -0.55 9.00 -1.61
CA LEU A 315 -1.72 8.14 -1.64
C LEU A 315 -2.46 8.15 -0.30
N TYR A 316 -1.73 8.37 0.81
CA TYR A 316 -2.22 8.16 2.17
C TYR A 316 -2.78 9.43 2.85
N ASP A 317 -2.35 10.63 2.42
CA ASP A 317 -2.60 11.84 3.23
C ASP A 317 -3.50 12.88 2.52
N GLN A 318 -3.83 12.68 1.25
CA GLN A 318 -4.50 13.69 0.42
C GLN A 318 -5.85 14.17 0.97
N TRP A 319 -6.66 13.27 1.54
CA TRP A 319 -8.02 13.56 2.00
C TRP A 319 -8.19 13.48 3.53
N VAL A 320 -7.11 13.26 4.29
CA VAL A 320 -7.18 13.21 5.76
C VAL A 320 -7.86 14.44 6.35
N PRO A 321 -7.57 15.70 5.91
CA PRO A 321 -8.28 16.88 6.42
C PRO A 321 -9.79 16.86 6.11
N ALA A 322 -10.20 16.29 4.99
CA ALA A 322 -11.62 16.15 4.66
C ALA A 322 -12.33 15.16 5.59
N PHE A 323 -11.70 14.02 5.89
CA PHE A 323 -12.24 13.05 6.84
C PHE A 323 -12.29 13.61 8.27
N ALA A 324 -11.29 14.40 8.67
CA ALA A 324 -11.34 15.14 9.93
C ALA A 324 -12.54 16.10 9.98
N GLY A 325 -12.82 16.83 8.89
CA GLY A 325 -13.99 17.68 8.76
C GLY A 325 -15.31 16.90 8.87
N LEU A 326 -15.42 15.74 8.20
CA LEU A 326 -16.61 14.86 8.31
C LEU A 326 -16.81 14.33 9.72
N PHE A 327 -15.73 13.99 10.43
CA PHE A 327 -15.79 13.51 11.81
C PHE A 327 -16.25 14.63 12.75
N ALA A 328 -15.75 15.84 12.55
CA ALA A 328 -16.19 17.03 13.30
C ALA A 328 -17.66 17.36 13.04
N GLU A 329 -18.13 17.34 11.77
CA GLU A 329 -19.54 17.49 11.40
C GLU A 329 -20.43 16.40 12.04
N ALA A 330 -19.88 15.20 12.27
CA ALA A 330 -20.55 14.12 13.00
C ALA A 330 -20.57 14.32 14.53
N GLY A 331 -19.95 15.38 15.05
CA GLY A 331 -19.83 15.65 16.48
C GLY A 331 -18.90 14.67 17.22
N GLY A 332 -17.92 14.10 16.55
CA GLY A 332 -17.00 13.10 17.11
C GLY A 332 -17.61 11.70 17.29
N ASP A 333 -18.80 11.47 16.74
CA ASP A 333 -19.49 10.17 16.81
C ASP A 333 -19.07 9.28 15.64
N TRP A 334 -18.41 8.15 15.93
CA TRP A 334 -17.92 7.23 14.94
C TRP A 334 -19.01 6.62 14.05
N GLN A 335 -20.19 6.31 14.61
CA GLN A 335 -21.26 5.71 13.81
C GLN A 335 -21.85 6.72 12.82
N LYS A 336 -22.01 7.99 13.25
CA LYS A 336 -22.45 9.07 12.36
C LYS A 336 -21.40 9.36 11.30
N PHE A 337 -20.13 9.37 11.68
CA PHE A 337 -19.01 9.55 10.76
C PHE A 337 -19.01 8.47 9.67
N TYR A 338 -19.10 7.19 10.03
CA TYR A 338 -19.10 6.12 9.03
C TYR A 338 -20.31 6.22 8.10
N ARG A 339 -21.50 6.59 8.59
CA ARG A 339 -22.66 6.85 7.71
C ARG A 339 -22.34 7.96 6.68
N ARG A 340 -21.71 9.05 7.11
CA ARG A 340 -21.29 10.12 6.17
C ARG A 340 -20.26 9.63 5.14
N VAL A 341 -19.32 8.80 5.54
CA VAL A 341 -18.36 8.17 4.62
C VAL A 341 -19.07 7.24 3.62
N GLU A 342 -20.05 6.47 4.06
CA GLU A 342 -20.89 5.60 3.23
C GLU A 342 -21.75 6.38 2.22
N GLU A 343 -22.13 7.61 2.52
CA GLU A 343 -22.83 8.52 1.60
C GLU A 343 -21.87 9.11 0.54
N VAL A 344 -20.64 9.44 0.95
CA VAL A 344 -19.63 10.07 0.09
C VAL A 344 -18.99 9.06 -0.87
N GLY A 345 -18.70 7.85 -0.38
CA GLY A 345 -17.97 6.82 -1.12
C GLY A 345 -18.57 6.41 -2.47
N PRO A 346 -19.89 6.17 -2.60
CA PRO A 346 -20.54 5.78 -3.85
C PRO A 346 -20.61 6.88 -4.91
N LEU A 347 -20.31 8.13 -4.58
CA LEU A 347 -20.30 9.22 -5.55
C LEU A 347 -19.30 8.94 -6.68
N ARG A 348 -19.61 9.39 -7.90
CA ARG A 348 -18.65 9.35 -9.02
C ARG A 348 -17.35 10.04 -8.60
N THR A 349 -16.21 9.52 -9.02
CA THR A 349 -14.87 9.97 -8.60
C THR A 349 -14.69 11.49 -8.64
N GLN A 350 -15.19 12.17 -9.68
CA GLN A 350 -15.09 13.63 -9.79
C GLN A 350 -15.93 14.35 -8.72
N GLY A 351 -17.18 13.93 -8.51
CA GLY A 351 -18.08 14.51 -7.50
C GLY A 351 -17.54 14.26 -6.07
N ARG A 352 -17.04 13.06 -5.81
CA ARG A 352 -16.39 12.71 -4.55
C ARG A 352 -15.19 13.61 -4.26
N ARG A 353 -14.28 13.79 -5.23
CA ARG A 353 -13.11 14.67 -5.10
C ARG A 353 -13.49 16.14 -4.90
N GLN A 354 -14.53 16.64 -5.57
CA GLN A 354 -15.01 18.01 -5.39
C GLN A 354 -15.57 18.21 -3.97
N LEU A 355 -16.37 17.27 -3.48
CA LEU A 355 -16.92 17.32 -2.12
C LEU A 355 -15.80 17.29 -1.07
N LEU A 356 -14.85 16.35 -1.18
CA LEU A 356 -13.72 16.26 -0.26
C LEU A 356 -12.86 17.53 -0.24
N LYS A 357 -12.61 18.14 -1.41
CA LYS A 357 -11.93 19.44 -1.49
C LYS A 357 -12.69 20.55 -0.78
N SER A 358 -14.02 20.60 -0.92
CA SER A 358 -14.83 21.62 -0.26
C SER A 358 -14.84 21.47 1.26
N ILE A 359 -14.79 20.25 1.76
CA ILE A 359 -14.71 19.95 3.20
C ILE A 359 -13.31 20.30 3.74
N ALA A 360 -12.25 19.84 3.08
CA ALA A 360 -10.87 20.11 3.48
C ALA A 360 -10.51 21.61 3.50
N GLY A 361 -11.15 22.42 2.66
CA GLY A 361 -10.97 23.89 2.62
C GLY A 361 -11.70 24.68 3.70
N LYS A 362 -12.55 24.04 4.49
CA LYS A 362 -13.18 24.68 5.65
C LYS A 362 -12.19 24.79 6.81
N PRO A 363 -12.17 25.91 7.57
CA PRO A 363 -11.38 25.98 8.79
C PRO A 363 -11.75 24.83 9.73
N ALA A 364 -10.73 24.20 10.32
CA ALA A 364 -10.98 23.15 11.31
C ALA A 364 -11.86 23.72 12.43
N PRO A 365 -12.90 22.99 12.89
CA PRO A 365 -13.71 23.43 14.01
C PRO A 365 -12.78 23.63 15.24
N THR A 366 -12.79 24.81 15.81
CA THR A 366 -12.07 25.13 17.04
C THR A 366 -12.73 24.36 18.18
N GLY A 367 -12.10 23.25 18.63
CA GLY A 367 -12.61 22.54 19.83
C GLY A 367 -12.46 21.01 19.85
N PHE A 368 -11.39 20.43 19.25
CA PHE A 368 -11.05 19.01 19.45
C PHE A 368 -9.63 18.87 19.97
#